data_1a337e2b4ca831b73ef188f43d3be67f
#
_entry.id   1a337e2b4ca831b73ef188f43d3be67f
#
_cell.length_a   1.000
_cell.length_b   1.000
_cell.length_c   1.000
_cell.angle_alpha   90.00
_cell.angle_beta   90.00
_cell.angle_gamma   90.00
#
_symmetry.space_group_name_H-M   'P 1'
#
loop_
_entity.id
_entity.type
_entity.pdbx_description
1 polymer ?
#
loop_
_entity_poly.entity_id
_entity_poly.type
_entity_poly.pdbx_seq_one_letter_code
_entity_poly.pdbx_strand_id
1 'polypeptide(L)'
;MSETAIKVENLYKEYKLGVISHGTLYRDMQSWWAKIRGKEDPNSLISSHHGQEAEKDSFLALDDVSFEVKEGDRLGIIGKNGAGKSTLLKILSQITSPSKGNITIRGRVGSLLEVGTGFHAELTGRENIYLNGSILGMNRHEISHKLDEIVDFAGIEKHLDTPVKRYSSGMMVRLGFAVAAHLDTDILIADEVLAVGDAEFQKKALDKMGDLSTGEGRTVLFVSHNMGMIKRLCDTSILLNKGGIITGGKTLDVIDTYQTRKKSDSKITRIKNEIPIYISSVFTCDANGIEKSNFAFSEDIHFRIGITMEKLDPILKISLALLSKDEIRVFSDYKFLKDICNNDTGEIIVDYIIKGSFIAPSDYSFLVAIDNKTGSVTLDYLHDICPIKIFDDGTDYAEFEGYHYGYFLISDEREWRRIK
;
A
#
# COMPACT_ATOMS: atom_id res chain seq x y z
N MET A 1 -24.54 8.53 -25.36
CA MET A 1 -23.11 8.20 -25.18
C MET A 1 -22.66 8.93 -23.94
N SER A 2 -22.15 8.24 -22.91
CA SER A 2 -21.61 8.90 -21.72
C SER A 2 -20.42 9.77 -22.13
N GLU A 3 -20.38 11.01 -21.66
CA GLU A 3 -19.26 11.91 -21.92
C GLU A 3 -18.02 11.46 -21.13
N THR A 4 -16.84 11.89 -21.57
CA THR A 4 -15.58 11.61 -20.86
C THR A 4 -15.43 12.57 -19.68
N ALA A 5 -15.39 12.05 -18.46
CA ALA A 5 -15.17 12.81 -17.24
C ALA A 5 -13.68 13.12 -17.03
N ILE A 6 -12.81 12.13 -17.24
CA ILE A 6 -11.36 12.28 -17.11
C ILE A 6 -10.67 11.69 -18.33
N LYS A 7 -9.75 12.45 -18.93
CA LYS A 7 -8.85 11.99 -19.99
C LYS A 7 -7.41 12.31 -19.62
N VAL A 8 -6.57 11.29 -19.59
CA VAL A 8 -5.13 11.39 -19.29
C VAL A 8 -4.37 10.92 -20.53
N GLU A 9 -3.45 11.74 -21.03
CA GLU A 9 -2.69 11.50 -22.26
C GLU A 9 -1.20 11.70 -22.03
N ASN A 10 -0.42 10.62 -22.20
CA ASN A 10 1.04 10.57 -22.10
C ASN A 10 1.58 11.31 -20.86
N LEU A 11 1.07 10.93 -19.69
CA LEU A 11 1.36 11.59 -18.42
C LEU A 11 2.69 11.10 -17.86
N TYR A 12 3.57 12.05 -17.54
CA TYR A 12 4.86 11.82 -16.88
C TYR A 12 4.97 12.65 -15.61
N LYS A 13 5.58 12.08 -14.58
CA LYS A 13 5.95 12.80 -13.38
C LYS A 13 7.33 12.40 -12.90
N GLU A 14 8.23 13.38 -12.93
CA GLU A 14 9.61 13.24 -12.46
C GLU A 14 9.80 14.06 -11.18
N TYR A 15 10.45 13.46 -10.19
CA TYR A 15 10.90 14.13 -8.97
C TYR A 15 12.43 14.16 -8.95
N LYS A 16 12.99 15.31 -8.60
CA LYS A 16 14.44 15.46 -8.40
C LYS A 16 14.80 15.07 -6.98
N LEU A 17 15.77 14.19 -6.83
CA LEU A 17 16.31 13.77 -5.55
C LEU A 17 17.37 14.78 -5.07
N GLY A 18 17.35 15.16 -3.81
CA GLY A 18 18.44 15.93 -3.18
C GLY A 18 18.39 17.44 -3.36
N VAL A 19 17.41 18.04 -4.04
CA VAL A 19 17.31 19.50 -4.17
C VAL A 19 16.03 20.01 -3.50
N ILE A 20 16.12 20.38 -2.23
CA ILE A 20 15.21 21.39 -1.69
C ILE A 20 15.74 22.73 -2.26
N SER A 21 15.16 23.18 -3.37
CA SER A 21 15.39 24.53 -3.89
C SER A 21 14.80 25.51 -2.86
N HIS A 22 15.61 25.88 -1.90
CA HIS A 22 15.33 27.06 -1.11
C HIS A 22 15.59 28.25 -2.04
N GLY A 23 14.53 28.72 -2.70
CA GLY A 23 14.53 29.85 -3.61
C GLY A 23 14.95 31.16 -2.93
N THR A 24 16.19 31.24 -2.50
CA THR A 24 16.82 32.50 -2.12
C THR A 24 17.75 32.89 -3.26
N LEU A 25 17.37 33.93 -4.00
CA LEU A 25 18.17 34.61 -5.04
C LEU A 25 19.65 34.80 -4.63
N TYR A 26 19.94 34.89 -3.34
CA TYR A 26 21.29 35.05 -2.80
C TYR A 26 22.13 33.75 -2.96
N ARG A 27 21.59 32.57 -2.78
CA ARG A 27 22.29 31.30 -2.97
C ARG A 27 22.53 30.98 -4.44
N ASP A 28 21.53 31.25 -5.28
CA ASP A 28 21.65 31.07 -6.73
C ASP A 28 22.75 32.00 -7.28
N MET A 29 22.84 33.21 -6.77
CA MET A 29 23.88 34.18 -7.13
C MET A 29 25.27 33.74 -6.61
N GLN A 30 25.37 33.13 -5.43
CA GLN A 30 26.64 32.60 -4.91
C GLN A 30 27.13 31.39 -5.73
N SER A 31 26.25 30.46 -6.08
CA SER A 31 26.57 29.32 -6.93
C SER A 31 26.98 29.74 -8.34
N TRP A 32 26.26 30.70 -8.91
CA TRP A 32 26.62 31.30 -10.23
C TRP A 32 27.99 31.98 -10.20
N TRP A 33 28.29 32.75 -9.13
CA TRP A 33 29.59 33.42 -8.94
C TRP A 33 30.76 32.44 -8.70
N ALA A 34 30.50 31.37 -7.97
CA ALA A 34 31.48 30.29 -7.78
C ALA A 34 31.82 29.62 -9.12
N LYS A 35 30.81 29.31 -9.93
CA LYS A 35 30.97 28.73 -11.29
C LYS A 35 31.80 29.63 -12.22
N ILE A 36 31.55 30.97 -12.23
CA ILE A 36 32.31 31.91 -13.07
C ILE A 36 33.77 32.00 -12.62
N ARG A 37 34.04 31.85 -11.33
CA ARG A 37 35.41 31.93 -10.78
C ARG A 37 36.14 30.58 -10.75
N GLY A 38 35.56 29.49 -11.24
CA GLY A 38 36.16 28.14 -11.23
C GLY A 38 36.42 27.61 -9.82
N LYS A 39 35.67 28.11 -8.81
CA LYS A 39 35.73 27.62 -7.43
C LYS A 39 34.59 26.63 -7.16
N GLU A 40 34.83 25.72 -6.22
CA GLU A 40 33.79 24.81 -5.76
C GLU A 40 32.57 25.57 -5.24
N ASP A 41 31.37 25.09 -5.59
CA ASP A 41 30.11 25.73 -5.19
C ASP A 41 29.94 25.59 -3.66
N PRO A 42 29.94 26.72 -2.89
CA PRO A 42 29.79 26.64 -1.43
C PRO A 42 28.45 26.09 -0.95
N ASN A 43 27.48 25.91 -1.87
CA ASN A 43 26.19 25.32 -1.60
C ASN A 43 26.09 23.86 -2.10
N SER A 44 27.19 23.30 -2.62
CA SER A 44 27.24 21.87 -2.93
C SER A 44 27.21 21.05 -1.64
N LEU A 45 26.37 20.01 -1.62
CA LEU A 45 26.37 19.01 -0.54
C LEU A 45 27.74 18.32 -0.51
N ILE A 46 28.31 18.17 0.69
CA ILE A 46 29.54 17.39 0.92
C ILE A 46 29.18 15.92 0.62
N SER A 47 29.35 15.49 -0.62
CA SER A 47 29.35 14.07 -0.96
C SER A 47 30.72 13.51 -0.68
N SER A 48 30.81 12.65 0.33
CA SER A 48 31.98 11.82 0.61
C SER A 48 32.29 10.94 -0.61
N HIS A 49 33.47 11.12 -1.17
CA HIS A 49 34.29 10.23 -2.01
C HIS A 49 33.71 8.89 -2.49
N HIS A 50 33.50 8.72 -3.77
CA HIS A 50 34.27 7.90 -4.74
C HIS A 50 33.54 7.92 -6.08
N GLY A 51 34.33 8.14 -7.14
CA GLY A 51 33.84 8.22 -8.50
C GLY A 51 33.16 6.93 -8.95
N GLN A 52 31.91 7.10 -9.29
CA GLN A 52 31.15 6.30 -10.25
C GLN A 52 30.03 7.19 -10.79
N GLU A 53 29.70 7.01 -12.03
CA GLU A 53 28.75 7.67 -12.89
C GLU A 53 27.62 8.40 -12.16
N ALA A 54 27.35 9.65 -12.52
CA ALA A 54 26.22 10.45 -12.02
C ALA A 54 24.92 9.62 -12.13
N GLU A 55 24.57 8.90 -11.07
CA GLU A 55 23.26 8.32 -10.92
C GLU A 55 22.26 9.46 -11.04
N LYS A 56 21.24 9.25 -11.86
CA LYS A 56 20.20 10.21 -12.17
C LYS A 56 19.68 10.83 -10.89
N ASP A 57 19.96 12.10 -10.64
CA ASP A 57 19.42 12.91 -9.53
C ASP A 57 17.88 13.05 -9.58
N SER A 58 17.22 12.21 -10.37
CA SER A 58 15.78 12.25 -10.60
C SER A 58 15.14 10.86 -10.63
N PHE A 59 13.95 10.79 -10.08
CA PHE A 59 13.10 9.60 -10.02
C PHE A 59 11.82 9.82 -10.82
N LEU A 60 11.55 8.92 -11.76
CA LEU A 60 10.33 8.94 -12.58
C LEU A 60 9.22 8.18 -11.85
N ALA A 61 8.28 8.94 -11.30
CA ALA A 61 7.16 8.38 -10.52
C ALA A 61 5.99 7.95 -11.40
N LEU A 62 5.80 8.60 -12.57
CA LEU A 62 4.86 8.20 -13.62
C LEU A 62 5.57 8.24 -14.96
N ASP A 63 5.33 7.21 -15.79
CA ASP A 63 5.96 6.97 -17.07
C ASP A 63 4.91 6.58 -18.11
N ASP A 64 4.57 7.51 -19.00
CA ASP A 64 3.64 7.36 -20.12
C ASP A 64 2.26 6.79 -19.74
N VAL A 65 1.63 7.38 -18.72
CA VAL A 65 0.31 6.96 -18.26
C VAL A 65 -0.77 7.58 -19.14
N SER A 66 -1.60 6.74 -19.77
CA SER A 66 -2.75 7.17 -20.59
C SER A 66 -3.97 6.30 -20.31
N PHE A 67 -5.10 6.93 -19.98
CA PHE A 67 -6.39 6.27 -19.79
C PHE A 67 -7.55 7.27 -19.87
N GLU A 68 -8.77 6.75 -19.95
CA GLU A 68 -9.98 7.53 -20.04
C GLU A 68 -11.04 6.98 -19.08
N VAL A 69 -11.79 7.87 -18.43
CA VAL A 69 -12.89 7.54 -17.51
C VAL A 69 -14.13 8.28 -17.98
N LYS A 70 -15.20 7.56 -18.13
CA LYS A 70 -16.51 8.14 -18.55
C LYS A 70 -17.28 8.60 -17.32
N GLU A 71 -18.24 9.48 -17.55
CA GLU A 71 -19.18 9.89 -16.51
C GLU A 71 -19.95 8.68 -15.95
N GLY A 72 -19.99 8.59 -14.62
CA GLY A 72 -20.59 7.50 -13.88
C GLY A 72 -19.74 6.24 -13.77
N ASP A 73 -18.54 6.18 -14.37
CA ASP A 73 -17.62 5.04 -14.24
C ASP A 73 -17.04 4.94 -12.84
N ARG A 74 -16.80 3.69 -12.41
CA ARG A 74 -16.12 3.34 -11.16
C ARG A 74 -14.80 2.68 -11.47
N LEU A 75 -13.72 3.49 -11.46
CA LEU A 75 -12.39 3.03 -11.82
C LEU A 75 -11.56 2.67 -10.59
N GLY A 76 -11.09 1.43 -10.50
CA GLY A 76 -10.10 0.97 -9.54
C GLY A 76 -8.66 1.20 -10.02
N ILE A 77 -7.78 1.69 -9.15
CA ILE A 77 -6.36 1.81 -9.44
C ILE A 77 -5.59 0.87 -8.53
N ILE A 78 -5.02 -0.18 -9.12
CA ILE A 78 -4.33 -1.27 -8.44
C ILE A 78 -2.83 -1.14 -8.68
N GLY A 79 -2.01 -1.57 -7.71
CA GLY A 79 -0.55 -1.64 -7.86
C GLY A 79 0.17 -1.78 -6.53
N LYS A 80 1.41 -2.30 -6.57
CA LYS A 80 2.29 -2.40 -5.38
C LYS A 80 2.63 -1.01 -4.83
N ASN A 81 3.15 -0.96 -3.59
CA ASN A 81 3.70 0.28 -3.03
C ASN A 81 4.83 0.80 -3.93
N GLY A 82 4.86 2.11 -4.16
CA GLY A 82 5.80 2.72 -5.10
C GLY A 82 5.42 2.60 -6.59
N ALA A 83 4.26 2.01 -6.95
CA ALA A 83 3.83 1.91 -8.35
C ALA A 83 3.43 3.23 -9.01
N GLY A 84 3.30 4.33 -8.25
CA GLY A 84 2.91 5.64 -8.76
C GLY A 84 1.47 6.06 -8.41
N LYS A 85 0.68 5.22 -7.72
CA LYS A 85 -0.73 5.46 -7.40
C LYS A 85 -0.99 6.82 -6.74
N SER A 86 -0.34 7.08 -5.60
CA SER A 86 -0.52 8.33 -4.85
C SER A 86 -0.05 9.57 -5.65
N THR A 87 0.96 9.41 -6.51
CA THR A 87 1.40 10.49 -7.41
C THR A 87 0.33 10.80 -8.44
N LEU A 88 -0.27 9.76 -9.05
CA LEU A 88 -1.37 9.92 -10.01
C LEU A 88 -2.56 10.61 -9.36
N LEU A 89 -2.97 10.18 -8.16
CA LEU A 89 -4.07 10.80 -7.42
C LEU A 89 -3.80 12.28 -7.10
N LYS A 90 -2.59 12.64 -6.65
CA LYS A 90 -2.22 14.03 -6.37
C LYS A 90 -2.29 14.92 -7.61
N ILE A 91 -1.99 14.36 -8.78
CA ILE A 91 -2.11 15.09 -10.04
C ILE A 91 -3.57 15.26 -10.44
N LEU A 92 -4.40 14.20 -10.36
CA LEU A 92 -5.82 14.26 -10.65
C LEU A 92 -6.60 15.17 -9.69
N SER A 93 -6.16 15.23 -8.42
CA SER A 93 -6.69 16.16 -7.41
C SER A 93 -6.09 17.58 -7.52
N GLN A 94 -5.29 17.87 -8.55
CA GLN A 94 -4.66 19.17 -8.81
C GLN A 94 -3.74 19.67 -7.68
N ILE A 95 -3.26 18.77 -6.81
CA ILE A 95 -2.30 19.09 -5.73
C ILE A 95 -0.90 19.30 -6.31
N THR A 96 -0.55 18.58 -7.37
CA THR A 96 0.74 18.71 -8.07
C THR A 96 0.55 18.66 -9.58
N SER A 97 1.39 19.40 -10.31
CA SER A 97 1.37 19.42 -11.78
C SER A 97 2.15 18.24 -12.37
N PRO A 98 1.76 17.71 -13.53
CA PRO A 98 2.56 16.74 -14.28
C PRO A 98 3.86 17.38 -14.78
N SER A 99 4.88 16.55 -15.07
CA SER A 99 6.11 17.01 -15.72
C SER A 99 5.96 17.11 -17.25
N LYS A 100 5.14 16.18 -17.83
CA LYS A 100 4.75 16.18 -19.25
C LYS A 100 3.39 15.51 -19.39
N GLY A 101 2.74 15.70 -20.56
CA GLY A 101 1.44 15.14 -20.88
C GLY A 101 0.29 16.08 -20.57
N ASN A 102 -0.92 15.64 -20.89
CA ASN A 102 -2.15 16.43 -20.74
C ASN A 102 -3.17 15.67 -19.89
N ILE A 103 -3.94 16.45 -19.12
CA ILE A 103 -5.09 15.93 -18.37
C ILE A 103 -6.26 16.86 -18.64
N THR A 104 -7.37 16.27 -19.07
CA THR A 104 -8.64 16.95 -19.20
C THR A 104 -9.61 16.38 -18.19
N ILE A 105 -10.17 17.24 -17.35
CA ILE A 105 -11.16 16.87 -16.33
C ILE A 105 -12.39 17.73 -16.55
N ARG A 106 -13.56 17.12 -16.60
CA ARG A 106 -14.86 17.80 -16.70
C ARG A 106 -15.63 17.60 -15.42
N GLY A 107 -16.10 18.68 -14.84
CA GLY A 107 -16.82 18.68 -13.57
C GLY A 107 -15.96 18.98 -12.36
N ARG A 108 -16.60 18.98 -11.20
CA ARG A 108 -15.99 19.30 -9.90
C ARG A 108 -15.39 18.03 -9.30
N VAL A 109 -14.11 18.10 -8.95
CA VAL A 109 -13.38 17.00 -8.31
C VAL A 109 -13.42 17.15 -6.79
N GLY A 110 -13.86 16.10 -6.10
CA GLY A 110 -13.70 15.93 -4.64
C GLY A 110 -12.63 14.88 -4.34
N SER A 111 -11.74 15.16 -3.39
CA SER A 111 -10.68 14.26 -3.02
C SER A 111 -10.75 13.90 -1.55
N LEU A 112 -10.72 12.60 -1.25
CA LEU A 112 -10.63 12.07 0.11
C LEU A 112 -9.16 11.84 0.55
N LEU A 113 -8.17 12.30 -0.23
CA LEU A 113 -6.75 12.12 0.08
C LEU A 113 -6.31 12.81 1.38
N GLU A 114 -6.98 13.89 1.73
CA GLU A 114 -6.60 14.76 2.84
C GLU A 114 -7.71 14.88 3.89
N VAL A 115 -8.39 13.76 4.19
CA VAL A 115 -9.46 13.71 5.19
C VAL A 115 -8.94 14.23 6.54
N GLY A 116 -9.59 15.27 7.07
CA GLY A 116 -9.23 15.89 8.35
C GLY A 116 -8.06 16.89 8.27
N THR A 117 -7.47 17.12 7.11
CA THR A 117 -6.52 18.23 6.95
C THR A 117 -7.27 19.57 7.04
N GLY A 118 -6.62 20.57 7.65
CA GLY A 118 -7.22 21.88 7.85
C GLY A 118 -8.13 22.01 9.07
N PHE A 119 -8.29 20.97 9.92
CA PHE A 119 -8.98 21.11 11.18
C PHE A 119 -8.19 22.00 12.14
N HIS A 120 -8.88 22.95 12.76
CA HIS A 120 -8.29 23.82 13.76
C HIS A 120 -8.64 23.34 15.16
N ALA A 121 -7.64 23.04 15.96
CA ALA A 121 -7.79 22.37 17.26
C ALA A 121 -8.67 23.14 18.25
N GLU A 122 -8.64 24.48 18.20
CA GLU A 122 -9.41 25.34 19.11
C GLU A 122 -10.87 25.55 18.70
N LEU A 123 -11.20 25.27 17.43
CA LEU A 123 -12.56 25.38 16.93
C LEU A 123 -13.41 24.14 17.32
N THR A 124 -14.69 24.35 17.45
CA THR A 124 -15.69 23.29 17.69
C THR A 124 -15.84 22.38 16.48
N GLY A 125 -16.49 21.22 16.65
CA GLY A 125 -16.85 20.34 15.55
C GLY A 125 -17.65 21.07 14.47
N ARG A 126 -18.65 21.85 14.88
CA ARG A 126 -19.47 22.68 13.99
C ARG A 126 -18.63 23.65 13.16
N GLU A 127 -17.77 24.43 13.81
CA GLU A 127 -16.90 25.40 13.13
C GLU A 127 -15.91 24.72 12.20
N ASN A 128 -15.38 23.55 12.57
CA ASN A 128 -14.52 22.75 11.70
C ASN A 128 -15.25 22.16 10.50
N ILE A 129 -16.55 21.80 10.61
CA ILE A 129 -17.37 21.40 9.46
C ILE A 129 -17.43 22.55 8.44
N TYR A 130 -17.69 23.78 8.90
CA TYR A 130 -17.72 24.95 8.01
C TYR A 130 -16.34 25.25 7.42
N LEU A 131 -15.28 25.21 8.22
CA LEU A 131 -13.92 25.44 7.77
C LEU A 131 -13.49 24.41 6.72
N ASN A 132 -13.60 23.13 7.05
CA ASN A 132 -13.19 22.04 6.19
C ASN A 132 -14.06 21.95 4.92
N GLY A 133 -15.38 22.08 5.05
CA GLY A 133 -16.28 22.14 3.90
C GLY A 133 -15.92 23.29 2.94
N SER A 134 -15.57 24.48 3.47
CA SER A 134 -15.13 25.60 2.64
C SER A 134 -13.79 25.35 1.96
N ILE A 135 -12.83 24.71 2.64
CA ILE A 135 -11.55 24.29 2.05
C ILE A 135 -11.78 23.32 0.89
N LEU A 136 -12.71 22.38 1.07
CA LEU A 136 -13.10 21.41 0.05
C LEU A 136 -14.01 21.99 -1.03
N GLY A 137 -14.31 23.31 -0.96
CA GLY A 137 -15.01 24.07 -1.97
C GLY A 137 -16.53 24.10 -1.82
N MET A 138 -17.11 23.70 -0.67
CA MET A 138 -18.54 23.92 -0.40
C MET A 138 -18.79 25.39 -0.06
N ASN A 139 -19.93 25.92 -0.53
CA ASN A 139 -20.37 27.21 -0.08
C ASN A 139 -21.11 27.09 1.26
N ARG A 140 -21.24 28.22 1.98
CA ARG A 140 -21.85 28.24 3.33
C ARG A 140 -23.28 27.70 3.33
N HIS A 141 -24.04 27.90 2.28
CA HIS A 141 -25.44 27.44 2.17
C HIS A 141 -25.47 25.92 2.02
N GLU A 142 -24.61 25.33 1.20
CA GLU A 142 -24.45 23.88 1.03
C GLU A 142 -24.10 23.22 2.38
N ILE A 143 -23.12 23.80 3.11
CA ILE A 143 -22.71 23.26 4.41
C ILE A 143 -23.88 23.32 5.40
N SER A 144 -24.59 24.45 5.45
CA SER A 144 -25.73 24.59 6.37
C SER A 144 -26.85 23.61 6.07
N HIS A 145 -27.11 23.33 4.80
CA HIS A 145 -28.16 22.38 4.37
C HIS A 145 -27.79 20.94 4.73
N LYS A 146 -26.51 20.57 4.64
CA LYS A 146 -26.01 19.21 4.88
C LYS A 146 -25.49 18.99 6.30
N LEU A 147 -25.56 20.02 7.17
CA LEU A 147 -24.95 19.98 8.50
C LEU A 147 -25.45 18.80 9.33
N ASP A 148 -26.75 18.60 9.40
CA ASP A 148 -27.35 17.56 10.22
C ASP A 148 -26.99 16.15 9.70
N GLU A 149 -26.96 15.97 8.38
CA GLU A 149 -26.54 14.71 7.73
C GLU A 149 -25.05 14.40 8.01
N ILE A 150 -24.19 15.42 7.95
CA ILE A 150 -22.76 15.28 8.26
C ILE A 150 -22.57 14.89 9.71
N VAL A 151 -23.28 15.52 10.63
CA VAL A 151 -23.18 15.28 12.08
C VAL A 151 -23.67 13.88 12.43
N ASP A 152 -24.83 13.46 11.91
CA ASP A 152 -25.41 12.13 12.10
C ASP A 152 -24.49 11.05 11.50
N PHE A 153 -23.97 11.31 10.31
CA PHE A 153 -23.02 10.37 9.68
C PHE A 153 -21.77 10.17 10.53
N ALA A 154 -21.19 11.26 11.07
CA ALA A 154 -20.00 11.21 11.91
C ALA A 154 -20.26 10.62 13.30
N GLY A 155 -21.53 10.67 13.77
CA GLY A 155 -21.93 10.24 15.13
C GLY A 155 -21.35 11.13 16.23
N ILE A 156 -21.39 12.45 16.03
CA ILE A 156 -20.78 13.43 16.96
C ILE A 156 -21.78 14.42 17.55
N GLU A 157 -23.07 14.15 17.49
CA GLU A 157 -24.15 15.07 17.90
C GLU A 157 -23.90 15.67 19.28
N LYS A 158 -23.49 14.82 20.24
CA LYS A 158 -23.23 15.21 21.63
C LYS A 158 -21.98 16.09 21.79
N HIS A 159 -21.11 16.10 20.80
CA HIS A 159 -19.81 16.77 20.85
C HIS A 159 -19.69 17.91 19.84
N LEU A 160 -20.73 18.19 19.07
CA LEU A 160 -20.72 19.14 17.96
C LEU A 160 -20.18 20.52 18.33
N ASP A 161 -20.56 21.04 19.51
CA ASP A 161 -20.15 22.35 20.00
C ASP A 161 -18.94 22.25 20.97
N THR A 162 -18.23 21.12 20.99
CA THR A 162 -16.99 20.92 21.76
C THR A 162 -15.77 21.17 20.85
N PRO A 163 -14.71 21.86 21.32
CA PRO A 163 -13.46 22.03 20.58
C PRO A 163 -12.84 20.69 20.20
N VAL A 164 -12.39 20.56 18.94
CA VAL A 164 -11.90 19.27 18.40
C VAL A 164 -10.59 18.78 19.03
N LYS A 165 -9.84 19.63 19.75
CA LYS A 165 -8.73 19.19 20.59
C LYS A 165 -9.13 18.17 21.68
N ARG A 166 -10.42 18.09 22.00
CA ARG A 166 -10.98 17.12 22.96
C ARG A 166 -11.55 15.88 22.28
N TYR A 167 -11.53 15.82 20.94
CA TYR A 167 -11.96 14.64 20.20
C TYR A 167 -10.91 13.54 20.26
N SER A 168 -11.37 12.29 20.21
CA SER A 168 -10.47 11.18 19.93
C SER A 168 -9.99 11.25 18.45
N SER A 169 -8.88 10.58 18.14
CA SER A 169 -8.40 10.47 16.75
C SER A 169 -9.47 9.88 15.83
N GLY A 170 -10.21 8.87 16.29
CA GLY A 170 -11.31 8.28 15.55
C GLY A 170 -12.47 9.26 15.29
N MET A 171 -12.84 10.11 16.25
CA MET A 171 -13.85 11.15 16.03
C MET A 171 -13.42 12.18 15.00
N MET A 172 -12.14 12.61 15.04
CA MET A 172 -11.60 13.57 14.07
C MET A 172 -11.66 13.02 12.65
N VAL A 173 -11.24 11.77 12.47
CA VAL A 173 -11.25 11.14 11.16
C VAL A 173 -12.66 10.88 10.64
N ARG A 174 -13.58 10.41 11.52
CA ARG A 174 -15.01 10.25 11.17
C ARG A 174 -15.64 11.57 10.73
N LEU A 175 -15.34 12.66 11.44
CA LEU A 175 -15.84 13.99 11.07
C LEU A 175 -15.27 14.46 9.72
N GLY A 176 -13.97 14.34 9.51
CA GLY A 176 -13.34 14.71 8.23
C GLY A 176 -13.90 13.93 7.06
N PHE A 177 -14.07 12.60 7.23
CA PHE A 177 -14.69 11.75 6.22
C PHE A 177 -16.15 12.13 5.97
N ALA A 178 -16.93 12.40 7.02
CA ALA A 178 -18.32 12.82 6.88
C ALA A 178 -18.47 14.10 6.04
N VAL A 179 -17.64 15.11 6.28
CA VAL A 179 -17.64 16.34 5.47
C VAL A 179 -17.33 16.01 4.00
N ALA A 180 -16.27 15.24 3.76
CA ALA A 180 -15.82 14.92 2.41
C ALA A 180 -16.81 14.00 1.64
N ALA A 181 -17.48 13.06 2.31
CA ALA A 181 -18.49 12.18 1.71
C ALA A 181 -19.80 12.91 1.36
N HIS A 182 -20.04 14.10 1.91
CA HIS A 182 -21.21 14.92 1.61
C HIS A 182 -20.90 16.08 0.65
N LEU A 183 -19.70 16.09 0.03
CA LEU A 183 -19.39 17.02 -1.05
C LEU A 183 -20.31 16.77 -2.25
N ASP A 184 -20.73 17.84 -2.90
CA ASP A 184 -21.45 17.76 -4.16
C ASP A 184 -20.46 17.87 -5.32
N THR A 185 -19.97 16.71 -5.76
CA THR A 185 -18.91 16.61 -6.77
C THR A 185 -19.29 15.63 -7.87
N ASP A 186 -18.89 15.92 -9.11
CA ASP A 186 -19.12 15.06 -10.27
C ASP A 186 -18.15 13.86 -10.26
N ILE A 187 -16.94 14.11 -9.74
CA ILE A 187 -15.85 13.14 -9.67
C ILE A 187 -15.38 13.04 -8.23
N LEU A 188 -15.33 11.82 -7.70
CA LEU A 188 -14.83 11.53 -6.35
C LEU A 188 -13.57 10.67 -6.42
N ILE A 189 -12.50 11.15 -5.80
CA ILE A 189 -11.21 10.44 -5.69
C ILE A 189 -11.06 9.95 -4.26
N ALA A 190 -11.03 8.63 -4.08
CA ALA A 190 -10.86 7.98 -2.77
C ALA A 190 -9.59 7.14 -2.74
N ASP A 191 -8.79 7.34 -1.68
CA ASP A 191 -7.61 6.52 -1.37
C ASP A 191 -7.92 5.56 -0.21
N GLU A 192 -6.98 4.76 0.18
CA GLU A 192 -7.02 3.78 1.28
C GLU A 192 -7.57 4.30 2.63
N VAL A 193 -7.83 5.59 2.73
CA VAL A 193 -8.42 6.26 3.92
C VAL A 193 -9.78 5.69 4.35
N LEU A 194 -10.46 4.88 3.51
CA LEU A 194 -11.69 4.17 3.89
C LEU A 194 -11.48 3.10 4.98
N ALA A 195 -10.24 2.73 5.29
CA ALA A 195 -9.90 1.79 6.37
C ALA A 195 -9.85 2.46 7.76
N VAL A 196 -10.32 3.70 7.88
CA VAL A 196 -10.22 4.49 9.13
C VAL A 196 -11.51 4.43 9.94
N GLY A 197 -11.37 4.40 11.26
CA GLY A 197 -12.48 4.24 12.20
C GLY A 197 -12.69 2.79 12.65
N ASP A 198 -13.77 2.55 13.38
CA ASP A 198 -14.17 1.19 13.75
C ASP A 198 -14.86 0.46 12.59
N ALA A 199 -15.07 -0.85 12.74
CA ALA A 199 -15.66 -1.69 11.71
C ALA A 199 -17.07 -1.24 11.28
N GLU A 200 -17.84 -0.65 12.21
CA GLU A 200 -19.18 -0.14 11.94
C GLU A 200 -19.12 1.11 11.05
N PHE A 201 -18.24 2.04 11.37
CA PHE A 201 -18.04 3.23 10.55
C PHE A 201 -17.45 2.91 9.19
N GLN A 202 -16.50 1.97 9.10
CA GLN A 202 -15.96 1.51 7.82
C GLN A 202 -17.06 0.95 6.91
N LYS A 203 -17.97 0.15 7.46
CA LYS A 203 -19.13 -0.35 6.71
C LYS A 203 -20.02 0.80 6.23
N LYS A 204 -20.37 1.75 7.13
CA LYS A 204 -21.18 2.94 6.80
C LYS A 204 -20.53 3.79 5.71
N ALA A 205 -19.20 3.96 5.77
CA ALA A 205 -18.43 4.68 4.77
C ALA A 205 -18.45 3.98 3.39
N LEU A 206 -18.26 2.66 3.37
CA LEU A 206 -18.32 1.86 2.14
C LEU A 206 -19.71 1.87 1.50
N ASP A 207 -20.77 1.75 2.31
CA ASP A 207 -22.14 1.78 1.83
C ASP A 207 -22.45 3.18 1.22
N LYS A 208 -22.05 4.26 1.90
CA LYS A 208 -22.19 5.63 1.35
C LYS A 208 -21.43 5.80 0.03
N MET A 209 -20.20 5.28 -0.08
CA MET A 209 -19.44 5.33 -1.35
C MET A 209 -20.14 4.54 -2.47
N GLY A 210 -20.74 3.40 -2.14
CA GLY A 210 -21.59 2.64 -3.08
C GLY A 210 -22.78 3.45 -3.57
N ASP A 211 -23.51 4.10 -2.66
CA ASP A 211 -24.69 4.91 -2.97
C ASP A 211 -24.34 6.12 -3.84
N LEU A 212 -23.23 6.81 -3.56
CA LEU A 212 -22.74 7.94 -4.35
C LEU A 212 -22.45 7.53 -5.80
N SER A 213 -21.92 6.33 -6.00
CA SER A 213 -21.54 5.83 -7.32
C SER A 213 -22.71 5.26 -8.12
N THR A 214 -23.68 4.58 -7.46
CA THR A 214 -24.80 3.90 -8.15
C THR A 214 -26.06 4.76 -8.19
N GLY A 215 -26.38 5.45 -7.09
CA GLY A 215 -27.61 6.23 -6.94
C GLY A 215 -27.53 7.63 -7.55
N GLU A 216 -26.39 8.27 -7.43
CA GLU A 216 -26.19 9.65 -7.87
C GLU A 216 -25.44 9.75 -9.21
N GLY A 217 -24.98 8.61 -9.78
CA GLY A 217 -24.30 8.56 -11.08
C GLY A 217 -22.95 9.25 -11.11
N ARG A 218 -22.29 9.42 -9.95
CA ARG A 218 -20.98 10.09 -9.85
C ARG A 218 -19.86 9.20 -10.38
N THR A 219 -18.88 9.82 -10.98
CA THR A 219 -17.63 9.15 -11.38
C THR A 219 -16.75 8.93 -10.15
N VAL A 220 -16.30 7.70 -9.91
CA VAL A 220 -15.48 7.38 -8.73
C VAL A 220 -14.15 6.77 -9.15
N LEU A 221 -13.06 7.34 -8.65
CA LEU A 221 -11.71 6.75 -8.73
C LEU A 221 -11.34 6.22 -7.35
N PHE A 222 -11.09 4.93 -7.29
CA PHE A 222 -10.79 4.27 -6.02
C PHE A 222 -9.42 3.60 -6.05
N VAL A 223 -8.55 3.99 -5.12
CA VAL A 223 -7.22 3.39 -4.94
C VAL A 223 -7.20 2.55 -3.68
N SER A 224 -6.87 1.28 -3.81
CA SER A 224 -6.70 0.42 -2.66
C SER A 224 -5.76 -0.75 -2.97
N HIS A 225 -5.10 -1.25 -1.95
CA HIS A 225 -4.41 -2.53 -1.98
C HIS A 225 -5.34 -3.70 -1.60
N ASN A 226 -6.53 -3.41 -1.07
CA ASN A 226 -7.55 -4.42 -0.73
C ASN A 226 -8.37 -4.78 -1.98
N MET A 227 -8.07 -5.93 -2.57
CA MET A 227 -8.74 -6.42 -3.79
C MET A 227 -10.23 -6.71 -3.59
N GLY A 228 -10.65 -7.05 -2.37
CA GLY A 228 -12.06 -7.26 -2.01
C GLY A 228 -12.86 -5.97 -2.13
N MET A 229 -12.30 -4.84 -1.68
CA MET A 229 -12.92 -3.52 -1.80
C MET A 229 -12.98 -3.06 -3.26
N ILE A 230 -11.88 -3.22 -4.01
CA ILE A 230 -11.84 -2.91 -5.44
C ILE A 230 -12.90 -3.71 -6.21
N LYS A 231 -13.01 -5.02 -5.94
CA LYS A 231 -14.02 -5.89 -6.57
C LYS A 231 -15.45 -5.46 -6.26
N ARG A 232 -15.72 -4.97 -5.05
CA ARG A 232 -17.05 -4.53 -4.63
C ARG A 232 -17.45 -3.17 -5.19
N LEU A 233 -16.48 -2.23 -5.29
CA LEU A 233 -16.77 -0.83 -5.61
C LEU A 233 -16.50 -0.44 -7.06
N CYS A 234 -15.68 -1.19 -7.82
CA CYS A 234 -15.21 -0.80 -9.12
C CYS A 234 -15.62 -1.80 -10.21
N ASP A 235 -16.13 -1.29 -11.34
CA ASP A 235 -16.47 -2.10 -12.50
C ASP A 235 -15.25 -2.34 -13.39
N THR A 236 -14.43 -1.31 -13.52
CA THR A 236 -13.20 -1.32 -14.30
C THR A 236 -12.02 -0.99 -13.42
N SER A 237 -10.83 -1.44 -13.81
CA SER A 237 -9.60 -1.15 -13.08
C SER A 237 -8.41 -0.99 -14.01
N ILE A 238 -7.38 -0.28 -13.54
CA ILE A 238 -6.07 -0.22 -14.16
C ILE A 238 -5.01 -0.72 -13.18
N LEU A 239 -4.03 -1.45 -13.72
CA LEU A 239 -2.89 -1.96 -12.96
C LEU A 239 -1.66 -1.11 -13.25
N LEU A 240 -1.19 -0.39 -12.24
CA LEU A 240 0.05 0.38 -12.26
C LEU A 240 1.23 -0.45 -11.76
N ASN A 241 2.37 -0.31 -12.42
CA ASN A 241 3.64 -0.86 -11.96
C ASN A 241 4.80 0.02 -12.44
N LYS A 242 5.69 0.39 -11.52
CA LYS A 242 6.89 1.23 -11.80
C LYS A 242 6.55 2.48 -12.62
N GLY A 243 5.44 3.14 -12.30
CA GLY A 243 4.99 4.37 -12.93
C GLY A 243 4.17 4.22 -14.22
N GLY A 244 4.09 3.03 -14.83
CA GLY A 244 3.35 2.78 -16.07
C GLY A 244 2.11 1.91 -15.87
N ILE A 245 1.14 1.98 -16.82
CA ILE A 245 -0.02 1.09 -16.87
C ILE A 245 0.38 -0.21 -17.57
N ILE A 246 0.13 -1.33 -16.89
CA ILE A 246 0.38 -2.67 -17.43
C ILE A 246 -0.85 -3.18 -18.20
N THR A 247 -2.01 -3.03 -17.63
CA THR A 247 -3.28 -3.47 -18.19
C THR A 247 -4.41 -2.66 -17.60
N GLY A 248 -5.53 -2.61 -18.31
CA GLY A 248 -6.78 -2.00 -17.88
C GLY A 248 -7.96 -2.76 -18.47
N GLY A 249 -9.09 -2.70 -17.80
CA GLY A 249 -10.31 -3.38 -18.23
C GLY A 249 -11.23 -3.75 -17.09
N LYS A 250 -11.99 -4.84 -17.22
CA LYS A 250 -12.87 -5.32 -16.16
C LYS A 250 -12.07 -5.62 -14.90
N THR A 251 -12.58 -5.20 -13.75
CA THR A 251 -11.89 -5.33 -12.46
C THR A 251 -11.42 -6.75 -12.15
N LEU A 252 -12.23 -7.76 -12.44
CA LEU A 252 -11.86 -9.16 -12.18
C LEU A 252 -10.64 -9.60 -12.99
N ASP A 253 -10.57 -9.23 -14.27
CA ASP A 253 -9.47 -9.60 -15.17
C ASP A 253 -8.15 -8.92 -14.75
N VAL A 254 -8.26 -7.66 -14.30
CA VAL A 254 -7.10 -6.89 -13.81
C VAL A 254 -6.59 -7.44 -12.48
N ILE A 255 -7.49 -7.81 -11.56
CA ILE A 255 -7.12 -8.47 -10.29
C ILE A 255 -6.44 -9.81 -10.56
N ASP A 256 -6.98 -10.64 -11.47
CA ASP A 256 -6.36 -11.91 -11.83
C ASP A 256 -4.95 -11.71 -12.40
N THR A 257 -4.79 -10.73 -13.30
CA THR A 257 -3.47 -10.35 -13.83
C THR A 257 -2.50 -9.91 -12.72
N TYR A 258 -2.98 -9.12 -11.74
CA TYR A 258 -2.18 -8.69 -10.60
C TYR A 258 -1.74 -9.87 -9.73
N GLN A 259 -2.66 -10.78 -9.41
CA GLN A 259 -2.41 -11.98 -8.62
C GLN A 259 -1.49 -12.96 -9.35
N THR A 260 -1.68 -13.16 -10.66
CA THR A 260 -0.84 -14.04 -11.49
C THR A 260 0.60 -13.52 -11.58
N ARG A 261 0.78 -12.20 -11.70
CA ARG A 261 2.11 -11.58 -11.65
C ARG A 261 2.76 -11.68 -10.26
N LYS A 262 1.98 -11.57 -9.20
CA LYS A 262 2.46 -11.83 -7.83
C LYS A 262 2.92 -13.30 -7.69
N LYS A 263 2.27 -14.24 -8.37
CA LYS A 263 2.67 -15.66 -8.41
C LYS A 263 3.94 -15.94 -9.22
N SER A 264 4.24 -15.15 -10.25
CA SER A 264 5.49 -15.32 -11.03
C SER A 264 6.75 -14.93 -10.24
N ASP A 265 6.61 -14.24 -9.13
CA ASP A 265 7.68 -13.93 -8.18
C ASP A 265 7.89 -15.06 -7.13
N SER A 266 7.46 -16.30 -7.42
CA SER A 266 7.57 -17.45 -6.52
C SER A 266 9.01 -17.86 -6.22
N LYS A 267 9.95 -17.50 -7.12
CA LYS A 267 11.38 -17.67 -6.93
C LYS A 267 12.09 -16.34 -7.12
N ILE A 268 12.85 -15.93 -6.15
CA ILE A 268 13.73 -14.77 -6.23
C ILE A 268 15.16 -15.28 -6.29
N THR A 269 15.92 -14.85 -7.29
CA THR A 269 17.37 -15.08 -7.38
C THR A 269 18.04 -13.72 -7.54
N ARG A 270 19.08 -13.46 -6.72
CA ARG A 270 19.78 -12.18 -6.68
C ARG A 270 21.27 -12.40 -6.65
N ILE A 271 22.01 -11.47 -7.23
CA ILE A 271 23.46 -11.38 -7.14
C ILE A 271 23.76 -9.99 -6.57
N LYS A 272 24.43 -9.93 -5.44
CA LYS A 272 24.88 -8.69 -4.82
C LYS A 272 26.38 -8.79 -4.57
N ASN A 273 27.17 -8.10 -5.39
CA ASN A 273 28.63 -8.16 -5.32
C ASN A 273 29.25 -7.26 -4.23
N GLU A 274 28.45 -6.42 -3.57
CA GLU A 274 28.95 -5.38 -2.64
C GLU A 274 28.65 -5.66 -1.17
N ILE A 275 27.90 -6.71 -0.85
CA ILE A 275 27.50 -7.05 0.53
C ILE A 275 28.10 -8.40 0.89
N PRO A 276 28.87 -8.49 1.99
CA PRO A 276 29.57 -9.72 2.37
C PRO A 276 28.64 -10.88 2.74
N ILE A 277 27.37 -10.58 3.08
CA ILE A 277 26.32 -11.59 3.39
C ILE A 277 24.99 -11.10 2.83
N TYR A 278 24.32 -11.92 2.03
CA TYR A 278 22.99 -11.60 1.49
C TYR A 278 22.18 -12.85 1.16
N ILE A 279 20.87 -12.68 1.00
CA ILE A 279 19.94 -13.71 0.54
C ILE A 279 20.06 -13.82 -0.99
N SER A 280 20.65 -14.93 -1.47
CA SER A 280 20.88 -15.16 -2.91
C SER A 280 19.64 -15.71 -3.62
N SER A 281 18.85 -16.55 -2.95
CA SER A 281 17.63 -17.12 -3.53
C SER A 281 16.60 -17.46 -2.46
N VAL A 282 15.32 -17.42 -2.83
CA VAL A 282 14.21 -17.91 -2.01
C VAL A 282 13.14 -18.52 -2.90
N PHE A 283 12.58 -19.65 -2.48
CA PHE A 283 11.45 -20.30 -3.14
C PHE A 283 10.77 -21.29 -2.22
N THR A 284 9.49 -21.60 -2.53
CA THR A 284 8.72 -22.66 -1.89
C THR A 284 8.70 -23.91 -2.76
N CYS A 285 8.74 -25.08 -2.12
CA CYS A 285 8.73 -26.37 -2.80
C CYS A 285 8.02 -27.44 -1.95
N ASP A 286 7.76 -28.58 -2.59
CA ASP A 286 7.33 -29.81 -1.90
C ASP A 286 8.50 -30.54 -1.22
N ALA A 287 8.23 -31.66 -0.56
CA ALA A 287 9.24 -32.50 0.10
C ALA A 287 10.31 -33.05 -0.89
N ASN A 288 10.01 -33.13 -2.19
CA ASN A 288 10.92 -33.58 -3.22
C ASN A 288 11.77 -32.44 -3.81
N GLY A 289 11.53 -31.19 -3.36
CA GLY A 289 12.24 -30.00 -3.84
C GLY A 289 11.68 -29.43 -5.15
N ILE A 290 10.49 -29.88 -5.60
CA ILE A 290 9.83 -29.32 -6.79
C ILE A 290 9.16 -28.01 -6.41
N GLU A 291 9.49 -26.93 -7.10
CA GLU A 291 8.93 -25.60 -6.86
C GLU A 291 7.39 -25.62 -6.94
N LYS A 292 6.74 -25.10 -5.90
CA LYS A 292 5.30 -25.16 -5.73
C LYS A 292 4.80 -23.93 -4.95
N SER A 293 3.62 -23.43 -5.31
CA SER A 293 2.97 -22.29 -4.63
C SER A 293 1.55 -22.62 -4.11
N ASN A 294 1.00 -23.77 -4.47
CA ASN A 294 -0.30 -24.21 -3.98
C ASN A 294 -0.11 -25.48 -3.17
N PHE A 295 -0.49 -25.46 -1.90
CA PHE A 295 -0.30 -26.58 -0.98
C PHE A 295 -1.64 -27.04 -0.42
N ALA A 296 -1.83 -28.34 -0.25
CA ALA A 296 -2.94 -28.86 0.52
C ALA A 296 -2.72 -28.55 2.00
N PHE A 297 -3.81 -28.44 2.77
CA PHE A 297 -3.72 -28.16 4.21
C PHE A 297 -2.91 -29.23 4.96
N SER A 298 -3.04 -30.49 4.55
CA SER A 298 -2.29 -31.61 5.13
C SER A 298 -0.82 -31.70 4.71
N GLU A 299 -0.38 -30.89 3.73
CA GLU A 299 0.94 -30.99 3.10
C GLU A 299 1.98 -30.12 3.82
N ASP A 300 3.19 -30.67 3.99
CA ASP A 300 4.36 -29.90 4.48
C ASP A 300 4.80 -28.87 3.43
N ILE A 301 5.07 -27.64 3.87
CA ILE A 301 5.57 -26.56 3.04
C ILE A 301 7.06 -26.39 3.30
N HIS A 302 7.89 -26.59 2.30
CA HIS A 302 9.32 -26.35 2.36
C HIS A 302 9.63 -24.96 1.82
N PHE A 303 10.21 -24.11 2.65
CA PHE A 303 10.68 -22.79 2.26
C PHE A 303 12.20 -22.76 2.25
N ARG A 304 12.78 -22.74 1.04
CA ARG A 304 14.23 -22.79 0.84
C ARG A 304 14.81 -21.40 0.65
N ILE A 305 15.87 -21.12 1.41
CA ILE A 305 16.55 -19.85 1.45
C ILE A 305 18.02 -20.07 1.13
N GLY A 306 18.47 -19.55 0.00
CA GLY A 306 19.88 -19.49 -0.35
C GLY A 306 20.51 -18.26 0.30
N ILE A 307 21.64 -18.44 0.98
CA ILE A 307 22.41 -17.39 1.61
C ILE A 307 23.83 -17.46 1.06
N THR A 308 24.32 -16.35 0.53
CA THR A 308 25.74 -16.23 0.16
C THR A 308 26.47 -15.42 1.19
N MET A 309 27.60 -15.95 1.68
CA MET A 309 28.43 -15.27 2.66
C MET A 309 29.93 -15.50 2.41
N GLU A 310 30.72 -14.43 2.52
CA GLU A 310 32.19 -14.50 2.43
C GLU A 310 32.80 -14.92 3.76
N LYS A 311 32.19 -14.50 4.85
CA LYS A 311 32.63 -14.80 6.21
C LYS A 311 31.47 -14.95 7.15
N LEU A 312 31.47 -15.99 7.97
CA LEU A 312 30.46 -16.19 9.01
C LEU A 312 30.64 -15.19 10.14
N ASP A 313 29.61 -14.41 10.45
CA ASP A 313 29.51 -13.60 11.66
C ASP A 313 28.56 -14.29 12.66
N PRO A 314 29.09 -14.74 13.83
CA PRO A 314 28.32 -15.51 14.82
C PRO A 314 27.15 -14.76 15.45
N ILE A 315 27.12 -13.43 15.33
CA ILE A 315 26.01 -12.59 15.86
C ILE A 315 24.86 -12.46 14.92
N LEU A 316 25.01 -12.87 13.66
CA LEU A 316 23.94 -12.78 12.67
C LEU A 316 22.94 -13.92 12.80
N LYS A 317 21.71 -13.58 12.56
CA LYS A 317 20.57 -14.51 12.50
C LYS A 317 19.81 -14.33 11.21
N ILE A 318 19.21 -15.41 10.71
CA ILE A 318 18.16 -15.38 9.73
C ILE A 318 16.82 -15.32 10.46
N SER A 319 15.99 -14.37 10.09
CA SER A 319 14.64 -14.16 10.60
C SER A 319 13.64 -14.41 9.49
N LEU A 320 12.57 -15.13 9.80
CA LEU A 320 11.49 -15.51 8.90
C LEU A 320 10.15 -15.08 9.50
N ALA A 321 9.22 -14.62 8.69
CA ALA A 321 7.82 -14.49 9.08
C ALA A 321 6.91 -14.97 7.95
N LEU A 322 5.79 -15.59 8.33
CA LEU A 322 4.65 -15.83 7.44
C LEU A 322 3.70 -14.65 7.56
N LEU A 323 3.26 -14.13 6.43
CA LEU A 323 2.34 -13.00 6.32
C LEU A 323 1.02 -13.49 5.75
N SER A 324 -0.09 -13.00 6.29
CA SER A 324 -1.42 -13.19 5.70
C SER A 324 -1.58 -12.35 4.42
N LYS A 325 -2.67 -12.56 3.69
CA LYS A 325 -3.05 -11.73 2.54
C LYS A 325 -3.17 -10.22 2.86
N ASP A 326 -3.39 -9.89 4.13
CA ASP A 326 -3.50 -8.51 4.63
C ASP A 326 -2.16 -8.01 5.22
N GLU A 327 -1.04 -8.70 4.92
CA GLU A 327 0.31 -8.40 5.40
C GLU A 327 0.48 -8.48 6.93
N ILE A 328 -0.47 -9.13 7.63
CA ILE A 328 -0.37 -9.35 9.08
C ILE A 328 0.58 -10.52 9.32
N ARG A 329 1.50 -10.37 10.26
CA ARG A 329 2.40 -11.46 10.67
C ARG A 329 1.62 -12.55 11.39
N VAL A 330 1.54 -13.72 10.76
CA VAL A 330 0.90 -14.92 11.32
C VAL A 330 1.78 -15.53 12.38
N PHE A 331 3.07 -15.72 12.05
CA PHE A 331 4.11 -16.07 13.01
C PHE A 331 5.47 -15.52 12.57
N SER A 332 6.43 -15.53 13.47
CA SER A 332 7.84 -15.23 13.17
C SER A 332 8.75 -16.21 13.89
N ASP A 333 9.83 -16.60 13.23
CA ASP A 333 10.86 -17.45 13.77
C ASP A 333 12.26 -16.93 13.37
N TYR A 334 13.28 -17.34 14.10
CA TYR A 334 14.65 -16.98 13.76
C TYR A 334 15.65 -18.04 14.22
N LYS A 335 16.79 -18.10 13.54
CA LYS A 335 17.90 -18.95 13.94
C LYS A 335 19.24 -18.25 13.68
N PHE A 336 20.22 -18.43 14.57
CA PHE A 336 21.56 -17.88 14.34
C PHE A 336 22.26 -18.63 13.20
N LEU A 337 22.94 -17.90 12.31
CA LEU A 337 23.64 -18.49 11.18
C LEU A 337 24.72 -19.48 11.63
N LYS A 338 25.40 -19.22 12.74
CA LYS A 338 26.37 -20.15 13.34
C LYS A 338 25.79 -21.55 13.67
N ASP A 339 24.49 -21.59 14.00
CA ASP A 339 23.81 -22.85 14.39
C ASP A 339 23.29 -23.63 13.18
N ILE A 340 23.36 -23.02 11.98
CA ILE A 340 22.91 -23.61 10.72
C ILE A 340 24.09 -23.98 9.82
N CYS A 341 25.10 -23.12 9.74
CA CYS A 341 26.11 -23.13 8.68
C CYS A 341 27.37 -23.92 9.00
N ASN A 342 27.51 -24.52 10.19
CA ASN A 342 28.69 -25.36 10.61
C ASN A 342 30.04 -24.75 10.22
N ASN A 343 30.20 -23.42 10.22
CA ASN A 343 31.37 -22.65 9.76
C ASN A 343 31.62 -22.69 8.23
N ASP A 344 30.68 -23.19 7.42
CA ASP A 344 30.81 -23.15 5.98
C ASP A 344 30.63 -21.70 5.46
N THR A 345 31.33 -21.36 4.38
CA THR A 345 31.27 -20.09 3.65
C THR A 345 30.91 -20.38 2.19
N GLY A 346 30.47 -19.35 1.49
CA GLY A 346 29.98 -19.48 0.12
C GLY A 346 28.45 -19.48 0.08
N GLU A 347 27.87 -20.22 -0.85
CA GLU A 347 26.43 -20.36 -0.96
C GLU A 347 25.91 -21.54 -0.15
N ILE A 348 24.99 -21.26 0.77
CA ILE A 348 24.35 -22.25 1.66
C ILE A 348 22.86 -22.17 1.45
N ILE A 349 22.19 -23.35 1.38
CA ILE A 349 20.74 -23.46 1.29
C ILE A 349 20.19 -23.93 2.64
N VAL A 350 19.29 -23.12 3.20
CA VAL A 350 18.55 -23.42 4.42
C VAL A 350 17.15 -23.85 4.03
N ASP A 351 16.66 -24.98 4.54
CA ASP A 351 15.31 -25.48 4.35
C ASP A 351 14.50 -25.28 5.64
N TYR A 352 13.47 -24.42 5.58
CA TYR A 352 12.55 -24.18 6.68
C TYR A 352 11.24 -24.92 6.40
N ILE A 353 10.83 -25.83 7.26
CA ILE A 353 9.68 -26.68 7.05
C ILE A 353 8.52 -26.24 7.92
N ILE A 354 7.42 -25.84 7.29
CA ILE A 354 6.12 -25.62 7.94
C ILE A 354 5.32 -26.92 7.82
N LYS A 355 4.99 -27.51 8.95
CA LYS A 355 4.23 -28.76 8.99
C LYS A 355 2.80 -28.56 8.50
N GLY A 356 2.31 -29.52 7.76
CA GLY A 356 0.91 -29.60 7.33
C GLY A 356 -0.05 -29.65 8.51
N SER A 357 -1.31 -29.33 8.24
CA SER A 357 -2.40 -29.32 9.23
C SER A 357 -2.24 -28.31 10.38
N PHE A 358 -1.43 -27.28 10.17
CA PHE A 358 -1.17 -26.25 11.18
C PHE A 358 -1.63 -24.84 10.77
N ILE A 359 -1.38 -24.46 9.53
CA ILE A 359 -1.75 -23.13 9.00
C ILE A 359 -3.09 -23.23 8.29
N ALA A 360 -4.05 -22.40 8.67
CA ALA A 360 -5.39 -22.39 8.07
C ALA A 360 -5.36 -22.17 6.54
N PRO A 361 -6.27 -22.78 5.78
CA PRO A 361 -6.40 -22.53 4.35
C PRO A 361 -6.62 -21.04 4.06
N SER A 362 -5.72 -20.44 3.32
CA SER A 362 -5.75 -19.01 2.88
C SER A 362 -4.57 -18.73 1.95
N ASP A 363 -4.47 -17.44 1.53
CA ASP A 363 -3.32 -16.93 0.81
C ASP A 363 -2.31 -16.33 1.80
N TYR A 364 -1.04 -16.69 1.62
CA TYR A 364 0.08 -16.24 2.47
C TYR A 364 1.27 -15.81 1.62
N SER A 365 2.19 -15.10 2.25
CA SER A 365 3.52 -14.79 1.69
C SER A 365 4.57 -14.80 2.78
N PHE A 366 5.84 -14.66 2.41
CA PHE A 366 6.94 -14.70 3.35
C PHE A 366 7.68 -13.38 3.47
N LEU A 367 8.29 -13.20 4.63
CA LEU A 367 9.27 -12.18 4.91
C LEU A 367 10.54 -12.88 5.39
N VAL A 368 11.69 -12.50 4.85
CA VAL A 368 13.01 -13.01 5.29
C VAL A 368 13.97 -11.86 5.48
N ALA A 369 14.75 -11.91 6.55
CA ALA A 369 15.75 -10.92 6.85
C ALA A 369 17.02 -11.55 7.41
N ILE A 370 18.17 -10.92 7.18
CA ILE A 370 19.43 -11.20 7.88
C ILE A 370 19.69 -10.04 8.83
N ASP A 371 19.61 -10.31 10.14
CA ASP A 371 19.69 -9.32 11.20
C ASP A 371 20.84 -9.60 12.14
N ASN A 372 21.31 -8.56 12.85
CA ASN A 372 22.18 -8.78 14.02
C ASN A 372 21.36 -9.34 15.21
N LYS A 373 22.05 -9.79 16.26
CA LYS A 373 21.44 -10.40 17.46
C LYS A 373 20.32 -9.57 18.07
N THR A 374 20.43 -8.26 18.06
CA THR A 374 19.44 -7.33 18.64
C THR A 374 18.33 -6.95 17.67
N GLY A 375 18.46 -7.26 16.37
CA GLY A 375 17.55 -6.81 15.33
C GLY A 375 17.64 -5.31 15.02
N SER A 376 18.64 -4.62 15.56
CA SER A 376 18.83 -3.17 15.36
C SER A 376 19.49 -2.84 14.02
N VAL A 377 20.16 -3.81 13.40
CA VAL A 377 20.78 -3.66 12.07
C VAL A 377 20.33 -4.82 11.20
N THR A 378 19.66 -4.51 10.11
CA THR A 378 19.26 -5.45 9.06
C THR A 378 20.22 -5.31 7.89
N LEU A 379 20.90 -6.39 7.53
CA LEU A 379 21.86 -6.42 6.43
C LEU A 379 21.19 -6.68 5.09
N ASP A 380 20.20 -7.56 5.08
CA ASP A 380 19.40 -7.87 3.91
C ASP A 380 17.96 -8.18 4.29
N TYR A 381 17.00 -7.83 3.40
CA TYR A 381 15.58 -7.89 3.69
C TYR A 381 14.76 -8.13 2.44
N LEU A 382 13.85 -9.09 2.52
CA LEU A 382 12.87 -9.40 1.48
C LEU A 382 11.48 -9.48 2.14
N HIS A 383 10.53 -8.76 1.61
CA HIS A 383 9.16 -8.68 2.13
C HIS A 383 8.14 -9.04 1.06
N ASP A 384 7.04 -9.69 1.46
CA ASP A 384 5.93 -10.12 0.58
C ASP A 384 6.43 -10.95 -0.61
N ILE A 385 7.23 -11.97 -0.31
CA ILE A 385 7.87 -12.87 -1.29
C ILE A 385 7.26 -14.25 -1.26
N CYS A 386 7.47 -15.04 -2.31
CA CYS A 386 7.03 -16.42 -2.44
C CYS A 386 5.57 -16.61 -2.04
N PRO A 387 4.62 -15.96 -2.71
CA PRO A 387 3.21 -16.10 -2.38
C PRO A 387 2.75 -17.55 -2.53
N ILE A 388 2.08 -18.07 -1.50
CA ILE A 388 1.52 -19.41 -1.48
C ILE A 388 0.02 -19.37 -1.22
N LYS A 389 -0.67 -20.38 -1.70
CA LYS A 389 -2.07 -20.68 -1.36
C LYS A 389 -2.16 -22.03 -0.68
N ILE A 390 -2.72 -22.04 0.52
CA ILE A 390 -3.10 -23.28 1.22
C ILE A 390 -4.59 -23.49 0.96
N PHE A 391 -4.96 -24.64 0.43
CA PHE A 391 -6.35 -25.01 0.18
C PHE A 391 -6.75 -26.18 1.08
N ASP A 392 -8.03 -26.23 1.45
CA ASP A 392 -8.58 -27.33 2.22
C ASP A 392 -8.67 -28.58 1.33
N ASP A 393 -8.19 -29.71 1.82
CA ASP A 393 -8.12 -31.00 1.13
C ASP A 393 -9.12 -32.01 1.69
N GLY A 394 -10.18 -31.56 2.35
CA GLY A 394 -11.28 -32.41 2.82
C GLY A 394 -11.37 -32.52 4.34
N THR A 395 -10.97 -31.51 5.06
CA THR A 395 -11.21 -31.40 6.50
C THR A 395 -12.67 -31.02 6.80
N ASP A 396 -13.11 -31.17 8.05
CA ASP A 396 -14.44 -30.74 8.52
C ASP A 396 -14.66 -29.22 8.36
N TYR A 397 -13.62 -28.47 8.10
CA TYR A 397 -13.67 -27.01 7.85
C TYR A 397 -14.05 -26.66 6.41
N ALA A 398 -13.99 -27.61 5.47
CA ALA A 398 -14.34 -27.39 4.06
C ALA A 398 -15.81 -26.96 3.87
N GLU A 399 -16.73 -27.39 4.76
CA GLU A 399 -18.13 -26.98 4.75
C GLU A 399 -18.35 -25.48 5.02
N PHE A 400 -17.32 -24.81 5.54
CA PHE A 400 -17.36 -23.42 5.95
C PHE A 400 -16.45 -22.53 5.10
N GLU A 401 -16.23 -22.87 3.85
CA GLU A 401 -15.41 -22.12 2.93
C GLU A 401 -15.89 -20.64 2.86
N GLY A 402 -14.96 -19.71 3.18
CA GLY A 402 -15.25 -18.27 3.24
C GLY A 402 -15.41 -17.69 4.65
N TYR A 403 -15.47 -18.50 5.69
CA TYR A 403 -15.38 -18.02 7.07
C TYR A 403 -13.92 -17.89 7.52
N HIS A 404 -13.62 -16.85 8.29
CA HIS A 404 -12.28 -16.62 8.84
C HIS A 404 -12.17 -17.22 10.24
N TYR A 405 -11.62 -18.44 10.35
CA TYR A 405 -11.45 -19.15 11.64
C TYR A 405 -10.17 -18.78 12.40
N GLY A 406 -9.41 -17.80 11.94
CA GLY A 406 -8.08 -17.50 12.42
C GLY A 406 -7.00 -18.05 11.48
N TYR A 407 -5.74 -17.92 11.89
CA TYR A 407 -4.60 -18.34 11.07
C TYR A 407 -4.10 -19.75 11.40
N PHE A 408 -4.53 -20.31 12.51
CA PHE A 408 -4.16 -21.65 12.96
C PHE A 408 -5.39 -22.49 13.18
N LEU A 409 -5.35 -23.73 12.70
CA LEU A 409 -6.34 -24.74 13.01
C LEU A 409 -5.71 -25.74 14.00
N ILE A 410 -6.39 -25.98 15.11
CA ILE A 410 -5.94 -26.95 16.10
C ILE A 410 -6.50 -28.30 15.68
N SER A 411 -5.62 -29.23 15.26
CA SER A 411 -6.02 -30.59 14.89
C SER A 411 -6.48 -31.42 16.09
N ASP A 412 -7.17 -32.47 15.82
CA ASP A 412 -7.97 -33.50 16.54
C ASP A 412 -7.77 -33.83 18.03
N GLU A 413 -6.90 -33.23 18.78
CA GLU A 413 -6.74 -33.49 20.22
C GLU A 413 -7.57 -32.57 21.12
N ARG A 414 -8.80 -32.22 20.71
CA ARG A 414 -9.70 -31.34 21.47
C ARG A 414 -10.67 -32.13 22.30
N GLU A 415 -10.64 -31.98 23.63
CA GLU A 415 -11.71 -32.44 24.51
C GLU A 415 -12.64 -31.29 24.92
N TRP A 416 -13.88 -31.31 24.46
CA TRP A 416 -14.95 -30.46 24.95
C TRP A 416 -15.60 -31.17 26.17
N ARG A 417 -15.41 -30.63 27.38
CA ARG A 417 -16.06 -31.18 28.59
C ARG A 417 -17.17 -30.23 29.03
N ARG A 418 -18.38 -30.75 29.16
CA ARG A 418 -19.47 -30.05 29.80
C ARG A 418 -19.19 -29.99 31.31
N ILE A 419 -18.98 -28.77 31.86
CA ILE A 419 -18.92 -28.54 33.28
C ILE A 419 -20.33 -28.19 33.70
N LYS A 420 -20.88 -28.95 34.68
CA LYS A 420 -22.24 -28.78 35.24
C LYS A 420 -22.41 -27.38 35.83
#